data_842342058e2b1115aca6e07990c1da3f
#
_entry.id   842342058e2b1115aca6e07990c1da3f
#
_cell.length_a   1.000
_cell.length_b   1.000
_cell.length_c   1.000
_cell.angle_alpha   90.00
_cell.angle_beta   90.00
_cell.angle_gamma   90.00
#
_symmetry.space_group_name_H-M   'P 1'
#
loop_
_entity.id
_entity.type
_entity.pdbx_description
1 polymer ?
#
loop_
_entity_poly.entity_id
_entity_poly.type
_entity_poly.pdbx_seq_one_letter_code
_entity_poly.pdbx_strand_id
1 'polypeptide(L)'
;MKLRKVFTFYFLLFVFSSIFAWCKKSVPFMKKFWGFLLVIVLMTSCGEYQSLLKSNDYNLVYKKAIEYYNKGDYQRAMNLLDGVRSVFVGQAKAQNIAYYRAFCSYNMKDYQIASDLFKQFIQTYPESSFAEECLYMMGFCDYKASPKPRLDQQVTEKAIREFQLYLSRYPYSMRKDKVNNYMDEMRDKLSYKAYLSAKNYYLREHYKAAVISLQNCLKDYPGSKYREEIMYMLFVSKYQMAVNSVEDKKVERYNNAREEYYYFADEYPNSRYAADVKKMYEDIEAYLENYKFED
;
A
#
# COMPACT_ATOMS: atom_id res chain seq x y z
N MET A 1 31.16 -18.41 3.51
CA MET A 1 30.86 -18.96 2.18
C MET A 1 30.62 -17.89 1.10
N LYS A 2 30.25 -16.64 1.45
CA LYS A 2 30.04 -15.52 0.49
C LYS A 2 31.35 -14.96 -0.12
N LEU A 3 32.44 -14.88 0.64
CA LEU A 3 33.74 -14.34 0.15
C LEU A 3 34.38 -15.18 -0.95
N ARG A 4 34.20 -16.51 -0.94
CA ARG A 4 34.80 -17.42 -1.91
C ARG A 4 34.18 -17.29 -3.31
N LYS A 5 32.86 -16.92 -3.39
CA LYS A 5 32.18 -16.71 -4.68
C LYS A 5 32.52 -15.34 -5.31
N VAL A 6 32.78 -14.35 -4.47
CA VAL A 6 33.17 -13.01 -4.95
C VAL A 6 34.60 -13.06 -5.50
N PHE A 7 35.50 -13.82 -4.83
CA PHE A 7 36.88 -13.97 -5.29
C PHE A 7 36.98 -14.77 -6.60
N THR A 8 36.18 -15.82 -6.78
CA THR A 8 36.11 -16.54 -8.07
C THR A 8 35.54 -15.68 -9.19
N PHE A 9 34.57 -14.79 -8.91
CA PHE A 9 34.02 -13.90 -9.92
C PHE A 9 35.01 -12.81 -10.37
N TYR A 10 35.76 -12.20 -9.43
CA TYR A 10 36.81 -11.23 -9.76
C TYR A 10 38.03 -11.89 -10.41
N PHE A 11 38.37 -13.11 -9.99
CA PHE A 11 39.45 -13.89 -10.64
C PHE A 11 39.10 -14.26 -12.08
N LEU A 12 37.83 -14.65 -12.35
CA LEU A 12 37.32 -14.87 -13.70
C LEU A 12 37.33 -13.62 -14.53
N LEU A 13 36.93 -12.47 -13.98
CA LEU A 13 36.95 -11.16 -14.66
C LEU A 13 38.42 -10.74 -14.97
N PHE A 14 39.35 -10.95 -14.07
CA PHE A 14 40.78 -10.63 -14.26
C PHE A 14 41.43 -11.53 -15.32
N VAL A 15 41.14 -12.81 -15.30
CA VAL A 15 41.57 -13.77 -16.34
C VAL A 15 40.94 -13.41 -17.68
N PHE A 16 39.65 -13.00 -17.70
CA PHE A 16 38.94 -12.56 -18.89
C PHE A 16 39.55 -11.27 -19.49
N SER A 17 39.91 -10.30 -18.64
CA SER A 17 40.53 -9.06 -19.10
C SER A 17 41.94 -9.25 -19.64
N SER A 18 42.73 -10.14 -19.04
CA SER A 18 44.08 -10.48 -19.47
C SER A 18 44.10 -11.28 -20.79
N ILE A 19 43.13 -12.18 -20.97
CA ILE A 19 42.95 -12.93 -22.24
C ILE A 19 42.42 -12.01 -23.36
N PHE A 20 41.55 -11.05 -23.01
CA PHE A 20 41.04 -10.07 -23.99
C PHE A 20 42.13 -9.11 -24.48
N ALA A 21 43.07 -8.72 -23.61
CA ALA A 21 44.21 -7.87 -23.97
C ALA A 21 45.20 -8.60 -24.90
N TRP A 22 45.39 -9.92 -24.71
CA TRP A 22 46.29 -10.74 -25.53
C TRP A 22 45.68 -11.08 -26.89
N CYS A 23 44.33 -11.15 -26.98
CA CYS A 23 43.61 -11.51 -28.22
C CYS A 23 43.43 -10.38 -29.22
N LYS A 24 43.93 -9.15 -28.92
CA LYS A 24 43.82 -7.98 -29.83
C LYS A 24 44.63 -8.07 -31.12
N LYS A 25 45.47 -9.12 -31.24
CA LYS A 25 46.44 -9.26 -32.35
C LYS A 25 46.26 -10.46 -33.30
N SER A 26 45.31 -11.39 -33.06
CA SER A 26 45.19 -12.56 -33.95
C SER A 26 43.75 -13.11 -34.06
N VAL A 27 43.29 -13.13 -35.29
CA VAL A 27 42.36 -14.03 -35.99
C VAL A 27 40.85 -13.90 -35.68
N PRO A 28 40.00 -13.55 -36.70
CA PRO A 28 38.55 -13.42 -36.61
C PRO A 28 37.84 -14.75 -36.30
N PHE A 29 38.45 -15.88 -36.51
CA PHE A 29 37.90 -17.21 -36.26
C PHE A 29 37.78 -17.53 -34.77
N MET A 30 38.73 -17.13 -33.95
CA MET A 30 38.74 -17.40 -32.50
C MET A 30 37.63 -16.59 -31.76
N LYS A 31 37.29 -15.39 -32.23
CA LYS A 31 36.19 -14.58 -31.64
C LYS A 31 34.85 -15.25 -31.87
N LYS A 32 34.61 -15.85 -33.04
CA LYS A 32 33.40 -16.61 -33.35
C LYS A 32 33.29 -17.89 -32.54
N PHE A 33 34.40 -18.57 -32.31
CA PHE A 33 34.44 -19.79 -31.46
C PHE A 33 34.13 -19.52 -30.01
N TRP A 34 34.65 -18.44 -29.42
CA TRP A 34 34.35 -18.03 -28.06
C TRP A 34 32.89 -17.55 -27.88
N GLY A 35 32.34 -16.84 -28.88
CA GLY A 35 30.92 -16.50 -28.90
C GLY A 35 30.02 -17.73 -28.93
N PHE A 36 30.40 -18.74 -29.71
CA PHE A 36 29.68 -20.00 -29.80
C PHE A 36 29.76 -20.84 -28.49
N LEU A 37 30.94 -20.87 -27.85
CA LEU A 37 31.10 -21.51 -26.55
C LEU A 37 30.28 -20.85 -25.44
N LEU A 38 30.17 -19.51 -25.43
CA LEU A 38 29.35 -18.78 -24.50
C LEU A 38 27.84 -19.09 -24.69
N VAL A 39 27.39 -19.23 -25.92
CA VAL A 39 26.01 -19.62 -26.25
C VAL A 39 25.72 -21.05 -25.79
N ILE A 40 26.66 -21.99 -25.94
CA ILE A 40 26.50 -23.38 -25.46
C ILE A 40 26.37 -23.42 -23.95
N VAL A 41 27.16 -22.64 -23.20
CA VAL A 41 27.08 -22.57 -21.71
C VAL A 41 25.74 -22.00 -21.26
N LEU A 42 25.15 -21.07 -21.99
CA LEU A 42 23.82 -20.53 -21.69
C LEU A 42 22.69 -21.53 -21.96
N MET A 43 22.88 -22.44 -22.92
CA MET A 43 21.87 -23.46 -23.29
C MET A 43 21.83 -24.63 -22.29
N THR A 44 22.88 -24.94 -21.56
CA THR A 44 22.93 -26.10 -20.62
C THR A 44 22.13 -25.85 -19.33
N SER A 45 21.86 -24.59 -18.95
CA SER A 45 21.10 -24.24 -17.73
C SER A 45 19.59 -24.52 -17.83
N CYS A 46 19.05 -24.74 -19.04
CA CYS A 46 17.59 -24.91 -19.23
C CYS A 46 17.15 -26.39 -19.14
N GLY A 47 18.07 -27.33 -19.25
CA GLY A 47 17.75 -28.78 -19.32
C GLY A 47 17.26 -29.38 -18.00
N GLU A 48 17.89 -29.05 -16.85
CA GLU A 48 17.53 -29.61 -15.55
C GLU A 48 16.10 -29.19 -15.12
N TYR A 49 15.76 -27.92 -15.27
CA TYR A 49 14.44 -27.43 -14.93
C TYR A 49 13.31 -28.05 -15.78
N GLN A 50 13.53 -28.21 -17.08
CA GLN A 50 12.57 -28.85 -17.99
C GLN A 50 12.37 -30.35 -17.66
N SER A 51 13.41 -31.05 -17.21
CA SER A 51 13.30 -32.42 -16.76
C SER A 51 12.48 -32.55 -15.46
N LEU A 52 12.62 -31.57 -14.54
CA LEU A 52 11.85 -31.52 -13.30
C LEU A 52 10.36 -31.31 -13.55
N LEU A 53 9.98 -30.46 -14.50
CA LEU A 53 8.57 -30.22 -14.87
C LEU A 53 7.86 -31.47 -15.42
N LYS A 54 8.64 -32.42 -15.97
CA LYS A 54 8.14 -33.69 -16.52
C LYS A 54 8.37 -34.88 -15.58
N SER A 55 8.98 -34.66 -14.43
CA SER A 55 9.33 -35.71 -13.49
C SER A 55 8.13 -36.23 -12.73
N ASN A 56 8.03 -37.55 -12.59
CA ASN A 56 7.06 -38.21 -11.73
C ASN A 56 7.59 -38.40 -10.28
N ASP A 57 8.82 -37.99 -10.00
CA ASP A 57 9.34 -37.94 -8.62
C ASP A 57 8.94 -36.61 -7.96
N TYR A 58 7.72 -36.57 -7.45
CA TYR A 58 7.14 -35.38 -6.81
C TYR A 58 7.90 -34.94 -5.56
N ASN A 59 8.59 -35.86 -4.85
CA ASN A 59 9.42 -35.51 -3.70
C ASN A 59 10.69 -34.78 -4.14
N LEU A 60 11.33 -35.22 -5.22
CA LEU A 60 12.45 -34.52 -5.83
C LEU A 60 12.05 -33.14 -6.35
N VAL A 61 10.90 -33.05 -7.06
CA VAL A 61 10.38 -31.78 -7.57
C VAL A 61 10.12 -30.79 -6.42
N TYR A 62 9.48 -31.23 -5.32
CA TYR A 62 9.28 -30.42 -4.14
C TYR A 62 10.60 -29.92 -3.54
N LYS A 63 11.59 -30.81 -3.35
CA LYS A 63 12.91 -30.44 -2.82
C LYS A 63 13.59 -29.39 -3.70
N LYS A 64 13.55 -29.59 -5.01
CA LYS A 64 14.12 -28.64 -5.97
C LYS A 64 13.37 -27.30 -6.01
N ALA A 65 12.05 -27.30 -5.84
CA ALA A 65 11.28 -26.08 -5.69
C ALA A 65 11.77 -25.21 -4.51
N ILE A 66 12.03 -25.85 -3.34
CA ILE A 66 12.59 -25.15 -2.17
C ILE A 66 14.03 -24.67 -2.44
N GLU A 67 14.84 -25.44 -3.17
CA GLU A 67 16.18 -24.99 -3.59
C GLU A 67 16.10 -23.72 -4.48
N TYR A 68 15.18 -23.67 -5.45
CA TYR A 68 14.94 -22.49 -6.28
C TYR A 68 14.44 -21.30 -5.45
N TYR A 69 13.51 -21.51 -4.53
CA TYR A 69 13.05 -20.49 -3.60
C TYR A 69 14.21 -19.87 -2.81
N ASN A 70 15.06 -20.71 -2.21
CA ASN A 70 16.22 -20.27 -1.42
C ASN A 70 17.29 -19.54 -2.27
N LYS A 71 17.34 -19.79 -3.57
CA LYS A 71 18.20 -19.08 -4.53
C LYS A 71 17.61 -17.74 -5.00
N GLY A 72 16.36 -17.45 -4.64
CA GLY A 72 15.62 -16.27 -5.10
C GLY A 72 14.97 -16.41 -6.49
N ASP A 73 14.96 -17.62 -7.06
CA ASP A 73 14.27 -17.90 -8.32
C ASP A 73 12.82 -18.30 -8.03
N TYR A 74 12.04 -17.31 -7.63
CA TYR A 74 10.66 -17.48 -7.15
C TYR A 74 9.73 -17.98 -8.25
N GLN A 75 9.95 -17.57 -9.50
CA GLN A 75 9.12 -18.01 -10.63
C GLN A 75 9.26 -19.51 -10.87
N ARG A 76 10.50 -20.04 -10.93
CA ARG A 76 10.71 -21.47 -11.09
C ARG A 76 10.22 -22.26 -9.87
N ALA A 77 10.45 -21.73 -8.66
CA ALA A 77 9.93 -22.34 -7.43
C ALA A 77 8.41 -22.44 -7.46
N MET A 78 7.71 -21.36 -7.83
CA MET A 78 6.23 -21.32 -7.93
C MET A 78 5.70 -22.37 -8.90
N ASN A 79 6.25 -22.42 -10.11
CA ASN A 79 5.82 -23.38 -11.14
C ASN A 79 5.98 -24.84 -10.68
N LEU A 80 7.10 -25.18 -10.01
CA LEU A 80 7.32 -26.53 -9.48
C LEU A 80 6.38 -26.84 -8.32
N LEU A 81 6.12 -25.88 -7.42
CA LEU A 81 5.17 -26.04 -6.32
C LEU A 81 3.74 -26.23 -6.83
N ASP A 82 3.33 -25.51 -7.88
CA ASP A 82 2.04 -25.69 -8.53
C ASP A 82 1.90 -27.09 -9.13
N GLY A 83 2.95 -27.59 -9.77
CA GLY A 83 2.95 -28.93 -10.37
C GLY A 83 2.78 -30.08 -9.35
N VAL A 84 3.24 -29.89 -8.11
CA VAL A 84 3.13 -30.96 -7.08
C VAL A 84 1.98 -30.76 -6.10
N ARG A 85 1.29 -29.61 -6.12
CA ARG A 85 0.26 -29.26 -5.13
C ARG A 85 -0.81 -30.32 -4.97
N SER A 86 -1.34 -30.83 -6.08
CA SER A 86 -2.45 -31.81 -6.09
C SER A 86 -2.05 -33.17 -5.50
N VAL A 87 -0.78 -33.53 -5.65
CA VAL A 87 -0.26 -34.83 -5.18
C VAL A 87 -0.13 -34.90 -3.66
N PHE A 88 0.17 -33.75 -3.01
CA PHE A 88 0.36 -33.68 -1.57
C PHE A 88 -0.87 -33.28 -0.77
N VAL A 89 -2.06 -33.20 -1.40
CA VAL A 89 -3.31 -32.91 -0.69
C VAL A 89 -3.50 -33.90 0.47
N GLY A 90 -3.84 -33.39 1.67
CA GLY A 90 -4.01 -34.19 2.88
C GLY A 90 -2.73 -34.60 3.58
N GLN A 91 -1.56 -34.28 3.05
CA GLN A 91 -0.27 -34.58 3.68
C GLN A 91 0.33 -33.35 4.38
N ALA A 92 1.22 -33.56 5.33
CA ALA A 92 1.90 -32.46 6.05
C ALA A 92 2.63 -31.48 5.12
N LYS A 93 3.12 -31.95 3.95
CA LYS A 93 3.78 -31.10 2.95
C LYS A 93 2.84 -30.09 2.28
N ALA A 94 1.53 -30.35 2.26
CA ALA A 94 0.56 -29.47 1.57
C ALA A 94 0.58 -28.05 2.15
N GLN A 95 0.66 -27.91 3.48
CA GLN A 95 0.73 -26.59 4.10
C GLN A 95 2.04 -25.84 3.75
N ASN A 96 3.19 -26.56 3.70
CA ASN A 96 4.46 -25.95 3.31
C ASN A 96 4.41 -25.49 1.84
N ILE A 97 3.82 -26.28 0.95
CA ILE A 97 3.62 -25.90 -0.46
C ILE A 97 2.78 -24.62 -0.55
N ALA A 98 1.65 -24.57 0.16
CA ALA A 98 0.78 -23.37 0.17
C ALA A 98 1.52 -22.14 0.71
N TYR A 99 2.27 -22.30 1.80
CA TYR A 99 3.08 -21.25 2.40
C TYR A 99 4.14 -20.71 1.43
N TYR A 100 4.97 -21.57 0.85
CA TYR A 100 6.01 -21.14 -0.08
C TYR A 100 5.45 -20.53 -1.37
N ARG A 101 4.30 -21.00 -1.86
CA ARG A 101 3.62 -20.40 -3.01
C ARG A 101 3.21 -18.94 -2.73
N ALA A 102 2.63 -18.68 -1.58
CA ALA A 102 2.27 -17.32 -1.17
C ALA A 102 3.51 -16.42 -1.06
N PHE A 103 4.60 -16.93 -0.48
CA PHE A 103 5.85 -16.19 -0.39
C PHE A 103 6.57 -16.02 -1.74
N CYS A 104 6.43 -16.95 -2.68
CA CYS A 104 6.90 -16.74 -4.05
C CYS A 104 6.23 -15.52 -4.69
N SER A 105 4.89 -15.44 -4.63
CA SER A 105 4.15 -14.29 -5.15
C SER A 105 4.53 -12.99 -4.46
N TYR A 106 4.69 -13.00 -3.13
CA TYR A 106 5.15 -11.84 -2.37
C TYR A 106 6.54 -11.34 -2.82
N ASN A 107 7.49 -12.26 -2.99
CA ASN A 107 8.85 -11.92 -3.40
C ASN A 107 8.95 -11.48 -4.87
N MET A 108 8.02 -11.93 -5.72
CA MET A 108 7.84 -11.42 -7.08
C MET A 108 7.14 -10.05 -7.12
N LYS A 109 6.71 -9.54 -5.96
CA LYS A 109 5.94 -8.29 -5.78
C LYS A 109 4.51 -8.34 -6.32
N ASP A 110 3.99 -9.52 -6.58
CA ASP A 110 2.60 -9.75 -6.98
C ASP A 110 1.71 -9.74 -5.73
N TYR A 111 1.64 -8.56 -5.06
CA TYR A 111 1.07 -8.43 -3.73
C TYR A 111 -0.40 -8.82 -3.65
N GLN A 112 -1.20 -8.55 -4.68
CA GLN A 112 -2.61 -8.94 -4.69
C GLN A 112 -2.76 -10.46 -4.70
N ILE A 113 -2.03 -11.15 -5.58
CA ILE A 113 -2.02 -12.61 -5.65
C ILE A 113 -1.49 -13.22 -4.35
N ALA A 114 -0.43 -12.62 -3.78
CA ALA A 114 0.13 -13.06 -2.51
C ALA A 114 -0.88 -12.94 -1.36
N SER A 115 -1.61 -11.81 -1.26
CA SER A 115 -2.67 -11.61 -0.26
C SER A 115 -3.74 -12.70 -0.36
N ASP A 116 -4.21 -13.01 -1.57
CA ASP A 116 -5.22 -14.05 -1.79
C ASP A 116 -4.70 -15.45 -1.45
N LEU A 117 -3.43 -15.76 -1.75
CA LEU A 117 -2.81 -17.02 -1.38
C LEU A 117 -2.62 -17.16 0.14
N PHE A 118 -2.22 -16.09 0.84
CA PHE A 118 -2.17 -16.08 2.30
C PHE A 118 -3.56 -16.25 2.92
N LYS A 119 -4.58 -15.59 2.37
CA LYS A 119 -5.98 -15.78 2.79
C LYS A 119 -6.42 -17.22 2.64
N GLN A 120 -6.16 -17.83 1.47
CA GLN A 120 -6.48 -19.23 1.22
C GLN A 120 -5.74 -20.16 2.20
N PHE A 121 -4.48 -19.86 2.53
CA PHE A 121 -3.70 -20.61 3.54
C PHE A 121 -4.41 -20.62 4.89
N ILE A 122 -4.81 -19.45 5.39
CA ILE A 122 -5.44 -19.29 6.70
C ILE A 122 -6.79 -20.01 6.75
N GLN A 123 -7.54 -20.00 5.66
CA GLN A 123 -8.84 -20.71 5.54
C GLN A 123 -8.66 -22.23 5.54
N THR A 124 -7.57 -22.72 4.93
CA THR A 124 -7.32 -24.17 4.79
C THR A 124 -6.59 -24.76 5.99
N TYR A 125 -5.68 -23.98 6.60
CA TYR A 125 -4.80 -24.42 7.71
C TYR A 125 -4.84 -23.45 8.90
N PRO A 126 -6.02 -23.23 9.53
CA PRO A 126 -6.19 -22.23 10.59
C PRO A 126 -5.35 -22.50 11.84
N GLU A 127 -5.04 -23.77 12.13
CA GLU A 127 -4.27 -24.20 13.28
C GLU A 127 -2.77 -24.43 12.97
N SER A 128 -2.33 -24.05 11.79
CA SER A 128 -0.92 -24.16 11.42
C SER A 128 -0.05 -23.20 12.22
N SER A 129 1.17 -23.64 12.57
CA SER A 129 2.19 -22.74 13.16
C SER A 129 2.55 -21.54 12.27
N PHE A 130 2.23 -21.60 10.99
CA PHE A 130 2.42 -20.50 10.03
C PHE A 130 1.20 -19.56 9.96
N ALA A 131 0.09 -19.86 10.65
CA ALA A 131 -1.16 -19.12 10.50
C ALA A 131 -1.03 -17.65 10.93
N GLU A 132 -0.31 -17.36 12.03
CA GLU A 132 -0.04 -15.99 12.47
C GLU A 132 0.75 -15.21 11.41
N GLU A 133 1.81 -15.79 10.89
CA GLU A 133 2.64 -15.15 9.88
C GLU A 133 1.86 -14.92 8.58
N CYS A 134 1.10 -15.90 8.14
CA CYS A 134 0.26 -15.77 6.94
C CYS A 134 -0.82 -14.69 7.09
N LEU A 135 -1.45 -14.57 8.27
CA LEU A 135 -2.44 -13.53 8.54
C LEU A 135 -1.81 -12.13 8.54
N TYR A 136 -0.63 -11.99 9.14
CA TYR A 136 0.14 -10.76 9.06
C TYR A 136 0.53 -10.42 7.61
N MET A 137 1.04 -11.41 6.86
CA MET A 137 1.48 -11.21 5.48
C MET A 137 0.34 -10.89 4.53
N MET A 138 -0.87 -11.39 4.78
CA MET A 138 -2.09 -11.03 4.03
C MET A 138 -2.32 -9.51 4.10
N GLY A 139 -2.43 -8.95 5.30
CA GLY A 139 -2.60 -7.50 5.48
C GLY A 139 -1.39 -6.69 4.98
N PHE A 140 -0.17 -7.23 5.15
CA PHE A 140 1.04 -6.55 4.70
C PHE A 140 1.17 -6.49 3.16
N CYS A 141 0.70 -7.52 2.46
CA CYS A 141 0.62 -7.50 0.99
C CYS A 141 -0.33 -6.40 0.51
N ASP A 142 -1.53 -6.30 1.10
CA ASP A 142 -2.49 -5.25 0.72
C ASP A 142 -2.01 -3.85 1.12
N TYR A 143 -1.30 -3.71 2.26
CA TYR A 143 -0.60 -2.47 2.60
C TYR A 143 0.43 -2.07 1.52
N LYS A 144 1.23 -3.03 1.01
CA LYS A 144 2.18 -2.80 -0.08
C LYS A 144 1.52 -2.50 -1.42
N ALA A 145 0.35 -3.10 -1.68
CA ALA A 145 -0.45 -2.86 -2.87
C ALA A 145 -1.27 -1.57 -2.81
N SER A 146 -1.40 -0.97 -1.62
CA SER A 146 -2.18 0.25 -1.39
C SER A 146 -1.70 1.41 -2.26
N PRO A 147 -2.56 1.99 -3.12
CA PRO A 147 -2.16 2.98 -4.11
C PRO A 147 -1.95 4.37 -3.49
N LYS A 148 -1.56 5.34 -4.34
CA LYS A 148 -1.46 6.76 -3.95
C LYS A 148 -2.83 7.31 -3.51
N PRO A 149 -2.89 8.32 -2.61
CA PRO A 149 -4.14 8.81 -2.01
C PRO A 149 -5.24 9.21 -3.00
N ARG A 150 -4.86 9.74 -4.17
CA ARG A 150 -5.83 10.23 -5.20
C ARG A 150 -6.52 9.11 -5.98
N LEU A 151 -6.00 7.88 -5.89
CA LEU A 151 -6.57 6.71 -6.57
C LEU A 151 -7.64 6.04 -5.71
N ASP A 152 -8.24 4.96 -6.22
CA ASP A 152 -9.17 4.13 -5.45
C ASP A 152 -8.47 3.54 -4.23
N GLN A 153 -9.16 3.51 -3.08
CA GLN A 153 -8.59 3.11 -1.80
C GLN A 153 -9.20 1.81 -1.24
N GLN A 154 -9.93 1.05 -2.03
CA GLN A 154 -10.53 -0.22 -1.59
C GLN A 154 -9.49 -1.18 -1.02
N VAL A 155 -8.30 -1.26 -1.66
CA VAL A 155 -7.17 -2.08 -1.18
C VAL A 155 -6.63 -1.57 0.16
N THR A 156 -6.57 -0.25 0.35
CA THR A 156 -6.14 0.36 1.63
C THR A 156 -7.11 0.03 2.77
N GLU A 157 -8.41 0.14 2.50
CA GLU A 157 -9.44 -0.22 3.47
C GLU A 157 -9.45 -1.73 3.76
N LYS A 158 -9.21 -2.56 2.74
CA LYS A 158 -9.05 -4.01 2.90
C LYS A 158 -7.88 -4.32 3.82
N ALA A 159 -6.71 -3.71 3.61
CA ALA A 159 -5.54 -3.90 4.45
C ALA A 159 -5.78 -3.51 5.91
N ILE A 160 -6.50 -2.40 6.16
CA ILE A 160 -6.88 -2.00 7.53
C ILE A 160 -7.73 -3.08 8.19
N ARG A 161 -8.76 -3.60 7.50
CA ARG A 161 -9.63 -4.67 8.05
C ARG A 161 -8.85 -5.96 8.34
N GLU A 162 -7.92 -6.32 7.49
CA GLU A 162 -7.08 -7.51 7.67
C GLU A 162 -6.12 -7.36 8.85
N PHE A 163 -5.53 -6.18 9.04
CA PHE A 163 -4.72 -5.90 10.21
C PHE A 163 -5.55 -5.82 11.51
N GLN A 164 -6.78 -5.32 11.45
CA GLN A 164 -7.71 -5.40 12.59
C GLN A 164 -8.01 -6.86 12.95
N LEU A 165 -8.26 -7.72 11.96
CA LEU A 165 -8.45 -9.16 12.16
C LEU A 165 -7.20 -9.80 12.78
N TYR A 166 -6.00 -9.42 12.29
CA TYR A 166 -4.74 -9.90 12.85
C TYR A 166 -4.60 -9.54 14.34
N LEU A 167 -4.82 -8.27 14.70
CA LEU A 167 -4.71 -7.80 16.09
C LEU A 167 -5.78 -8.42 16.99
N SER A 168 -6.98 -8.68 16.47
CA SER A 168 -8.04 -9.38 17.20
C SER A 168 -7.69 -10.83 17.48
N ARG A 169 -7.06 -11.53 16.53
CA ARG A 169 -6.69 -12.96 16.68
C ARG A 169 -5.40 -13.14 17.49
N TYR A 170 -4.46 -12.20 17.37
CA TYR A 170 -3.14 -12.23 18.01
C TYR A 170 -2.85 -10.95 18.81
N PRO A 171 -3.60 -10.68 19.90
CA PRO A 171 -3.51 -9.41 20.65
C PRO A 171 -2.16 -9.21 21.36
N TYR A 172 -1.42 -10.30 21.60
CA TYR A 172 -0.11 -10.31 22.26
C TYR A 172 1.06 -10.48 21.28
N SER A 173 0.82 -10.38 19.98
CA SER A 173 1.88 -10.50 19.01
C SER A 173 2.94 -9.40 19.16
N MET A 174 4.21 -9.77 19.01
CA MET A 174 5.34 -8.83 18.97
C MET A 174 5.25 -7.84 17.79
N ARG A 175 4.40 -8.11 16.79
CA ARG A 175 4.20 -7.25 15.61
C ARG A 175 3.11 -6.20 15.84
N LYS A 176 2.45 -6.17 17.01
CA LYS A 176 1.30 -5.29 17.32
C LYS A 176 1.59 -3.82 17.01
N ASP A 177 2.66 -3.27 17.55
CA ASP A 177 3.00 -1.85 17.38
C ASP A 177 3.30 -1.52 15.91
N LYS A 178 3.97 -2.41 15.23
CA LYS A 178 4.26 -2.27 13.79
C LYS A 178 2.99 -2.28 12.95
N VAL A 179 2.04 -3.14 13.28
CA VAL A 179 0.74 -3.22 12.60
C VAL A 179 -0.08 -1.97 12.86
N ASN A 180 -0.11 -1.47 14.10
CA ASN A 180 -0.77 -0.20 14.42
C ASN A 180 -0.20 0.96 13.60
N ASN A 181 1.12 1.07 13.50
CA ASN A 181 1.75 2.10 12.68
C ASN A 181 1.32 2.02 11.20
N TYR A 182 1.26 0.81 10.61
CA TYR A 182 0.76 0.66 9.25
C TYR A 182 -0.71 1.07 9.11
N MET A 183 -1.55 0.75 10.10
CA MET A 183 -2.95 1.16 10.08
C MET A 183 -3.09 2.69 10.18
N ASP A 184 -2.27 3.33 10.99
CA ASP A 184 -2.28 4.79 11.13
C ASP A 184 -1.80 5.49 9.85
N GLU A 185 -0.74 4.99 9.21
CA GLU A 185 -0.31 5.47 7.88
C GLU A 185 -1.43 5.36 6.83
N MET A 186 -2.18 4.26 6.86
CA MET A 186 -3.29 4.05 5.93
C MET A 186 -4.49 4.95 6.25
N ARG A 187 -4.83 5.16 7.53
CA ARG A 187 -5.87 6.11 7.96
C ARG A 187 -5.51 7.54 7.56
N ASP A 188 -4.26 7.94 7.74
CA ASP A 188 -3.75 9.23 7.27
C ASP A 188 -3.91 9.39 5.75
N LYS A 189 -3.64 8.33 5.00
CA LYS A 189 -3.83 8.31 3.54
C LYS A 189 -5.29 8.51 3.15
N LEU A 190 -6.23 7.83 3.82
CA LEU A 190 -7.67 7.97 3.60
C LEU A 190 -8.16 9.37 3.98
N SER A 191 -7.73 9.87 5.14
CA SER A 191 -8.01 11.23 5.61
C SER A 191 -7.53 12.28 4.59
N TYR A 192 -6.33 12.10 4.05
CA TYR A 192 -5.79 13.01 3.03
C TYR A 192 -6.61 12.98 1.73
N LYS A 193 -7.07 11.81 1.30
CA LYS A 193 -7.97 11.71 0.14
C LYS A 193 -9.27 12.47 0.37
N ALA A 194 -9.90 12.26 1.52
CA ALA A 194 -11.15 12.94 1.88
C ALA A 194 -10.96 14.46 1.91
N TYR A 195 -9.89 14.94 2.57
CA TYR A 195 -9.51 16.34 2.60
C TYR A 195 -9.33 16.93 1.19
N LEU A 196 -8.59 16.25 0.30
CA LEU A 196 -8.38 16.72 -1.08
C LEU A 196 -9.70 16.83 -1.86
N SER A 197 -10.62 15.88 -1.66
CA SER A 197 -11.93 15.89 -2.29
C SER A 197 -12.77 17.07 -1.81
N ALA A 198 -12.83 17.29 -0.50
CA ALA A 198 -13.58 18.39 0.10
C ALA A 198 -12.99 19.76 -0.31
N LYS A 199 -11.66 19.89 -0.27
CA LYS A 199 -10.94 21.09 -0.71
C LYS A 199 -11.22 21.41 -2.18
N ASN A 200 -11.38 20.41 -3.04
CA ASN A 200 -11.68 20.62 -4.45
C ASN A 200 -13.07 21.26 -4.65
N TYR A 201 -14.08 20.87 -3.86
CA TYR A 201 -15.40 21.55 -3.87
C TYR A 201 -15.29 23.00 -3.38
N TYR A 202 -14.53 23.24 -2.30
CA TYR A 202 -14.27 24.57 -1.77
C TYR A 202 -13.61 25.49 -2.82
N LEU A 203 -12.52 25.02 -3.45
CA LEU A 203 -11.78 25.80 -4.45
C LEU A 203 -12.59 26.10 -5.73
N ARG A 204 -13.61 25.31 -6.02
CA ARG A 204 -14.55 25.53 -7.11
C ARG A 204 -15.77 26.33 -6.71
N GLU A 205 -15.81 26.85 -5.49
CA GLU A 205 -16.92 27.63 -4.93
C GLU A 205 -18.24 26.86 -4.88
N HIS A 206 -18.20 25.52 -4.96
CA HIS A 206 -19.36 24.67 -4.76
C HIS A 206 -19.66 24.52 -3.26
N TYR A 207 -19.95 25.64 -2.59
CA TYR A 207 -19.99 25.75 -1.13
C TYR A 207 -20.96 24.75 -0.47
N LYS A 208 -22.11 24.49 -1.06
CA LYS A 208 -23.07 23.50 -0.54
C LYS A 208 -22.45 22.08 -0.49
N ALA A 209 -21.76 21.67 -1.56
CA ALA A 209 -21.08 20.38 -1.61
C ALA A 209 -19.84 20.37 -0.71
N ALA A 210 -19.12 21.51 -0.63
CA ALA A 210 -17.97 21.67 0.25
C ALA A 210 -18.37 21.48 1.72
N VAL A 211 -19.44 22.12 2.19
CA VAL A 211 -19.94 21.98 3.57
C VAL A 211 -20.18 20.50 3.91
N ILE A 212 -20.93 19.78 3.07
CA ILE A 212 -21.23 18.35 3.31
C ILE A 212 -19.94 17.52 3.35
N SER A 213 -19.05 17.74 2.38
CA SER A 213 -17.81 16.98 2.27
C SER A 213 -16.84 17.27 3.42
N LEU A 214 -16.72 18.53 3.85
CA LEU A 214 -15.88 18.96 4.97
C LEU A 214 -16.41 18.42 6.31
N GLN A 215 -17.73 18.47 6.52
CA GLN A 215 -18.36 17.86 7.71
C GLN A 215 -18.12 16.35 7.78
N ASN A 216 -18.23 15.64 6.66
CA ASN A 216 -17.90 14.22 6.61
C ASN A 216 -16.42 13.97 6.94
N CYS A 217 -15.48 14.82 6.45
CA CYS A 217 -14.08 14.72 6.82
C CYS A 217 -13.84 14.85 8.33
N LEU A 218 -14.50 15.83 8.98
CA LEU A 218 -14.37 16.02 10.44
C LEU A 218 -14.95 14.86 11.23
N LYS A 219 -16.04 14.28 10.74
CA LYS A 219 -16.72 13.14 11.37
C LYS A 219 -15.92 11.85 11.22
N ASP A 220 -15.46 11.54 10.00
CA ASP A 220 -14.83 10.25 9.68
C ASP A 220 -13.37 10.23 10.11
N TYR A 221 -12.71 11.39 10.17
CA TYR A 221 -11.29 11.54 10.51
C TYR A 221 -11.05 12.65 11.54
N PRO A 222 -11.55 12.51 12.78
CA PRO A 222 -11.46 13.57 13.81
C PRO A 222 -10.03 13.95 14.17
N GLY A 223 -9.08 13.00 14.10
CA GLY A 223 -7.65 13.22 14.33
C GLY A 223 -6.85 13.65 13.08
N SER A 224 -7.51 14.15 12.04
CA SER A 224 -6.81 14.56 10.82
C SER A 224 -5.87 15.72 11.07
N LYS A 225 -4.63 15.63 10.58
CA LYS A 225 -3.67 16.75 10.60
C LYS A 225 -4.09 17.96 9.75
N TYR A 226 -5.13 17.81 8.97
CA TYR A 226 -5.73 18.89 8.16
C TYR A 226 -6.94 19.51 8.84
N ARG A 227 -7.26 19.16 10.10
CA ARG A 227 -8.47 19.53 10.80
C ARG A 227 -8.65 21.04 10.88
N GLU A 228 -7.61 21.79 11.22
CA GLU A 228 -7.63 23.27 11.26
C GLU A 228 -8.06 23.85 9.89
N GLU A 229 -7.45 23.41 8.80
CA GLU A 229 -7.78 23.92 7.46
C GLU A 229 -9.19 23.47 7.00
N ILE A 230 -9.60 22.25 7.39
CA ILE A 230 -10.96 21.76 7.11
C ILE A 230 -11.99 22.64 7.82
N MET A 231 -11.82 22.98 9.09
CA MET A 231 -12.72 23.82 9.86
C MET A 231 -12.75 25.24 9.32
N TYR A 232 -11.60 25.80 8.95
CA TYR A 232 -11.54 27.10 8.25
C TYR A 232 -12.37 27.09 6.95
N MET A 233 -12.14 26.11 6.08
CA MET A 233 -12.89 26.01 4.81
C MET A 233 -14.39 25.77 5.04
N LEU A 234 -14.76 25.05 6.09
CA LEU A 234 -16.15 24.81 6.47
C LEU A 234 -16.83 26.12 6.89
N PHE A 235 -16.19 26.90 7.76
CA PHE A 235 -16.67 28.23 8.15
C PHE A 235 -16.83 29.14 6.93
N VAL A 236 -15.79 29.29 6.11
CA VAL A 236 -15.85 30.12 4.90
C VAL A 236 -16.95 29.67 3.95
N SER A 237 -17.11 28.36 3.76
CA SER A 237 -18.15 27.82 2.88
C SER A 237 -19.56 28.15 3.39
N LYS A 238 -19.81 28.04 4.72
CA LYS A 238 -21.08 28.43 5.33
C LYS A 238 -21.32 29.94 5.21
N TYR A 239 -20.29 30.77 5.46
CA TYR A 239 -20.37 32.22 5.29
C TYR A 239 -20.74 32.60 3.84
N GLN A 240 -20.02 32.04 2.86
CA GLN A 240 -20.31 32.32 1.44
C GLN A 240 -21.69 31.83 1.01
N MET A 241 -22.18 30.72 1.57
CA MET A 241 -23.57 30.30 1.36
C MET A 241 -24.58 31.25 1.95
N ALA A 242 -24.28 31.94 3.06
CA ALA A 242 -25.15 32.96 3.64
C ALA A 242 -25.16 34.22 2.75
N VAL A 243 -23.97 34.72 2.38
CA VAL A 243 -23.83 35.92 1.52
C VAL A 243 -24.58 35.76 0.20
N ASN A 244 -24.47 34.60 -0.43
CA ASN A 244 -25.11 34.33 -1.75
C ASN A 244 -26.53 33.76 -1.64
N SER A 245 -27.22 33.93 -0.51
CA SER A 245 -28.57 33.42 -0.30
C SER A 245 -29.65 34.43 -0.72
N VAL A 246 -30.83 33.90 -1.02
CA VAL A 246 -32.08 34.70 -1.05
C VAL A 246 -32.39 35.17 0.36
N GLU A 247 -33.07 36.32 0.46
CA GLU A 247 -33.28 37.04 1.73
C GLU A 247 -33.91 36.16 2.82
N ASP A 248 -34.97 35.44 2.49
CA ASP A 248 -35.69 34.52 3.40
C ASP A 248 -34.81 33.46 4.09
N LYS A 249 -33.63 33.20 3.56
CA LYS A 249 -32.70 32.17 4.10
C LYS A 249 -31.40 32.72 4.68
N LYS A 250 -31.19 34.03 4.52
CA LYS A 250 -29.92 34.63 4.96
C LYS A 250 -29.72 34.53 6.47
N VAL A 251 -30.75 34.91 7.25
CA VAL A 251 -30.69 34.91 8.72
C VAL A 251 -30.32 33.50 9.26
N GLU A 252 -31.01 32.47 8.77
CA GLU A 252 -30.73 31.09 9.16
C GLU A 252 -29.25 30.71 8.82
N ARG A 253 -28.81 31.06 7.62
CA ARG A 253 -27.48 30.69 7.15
C ARG A 253 -26.36 31.48 7.82
N TYR A 254 -26.59 32.77 8.11
CA TYR A 254 -25.64 33.54 8.92
C TYR A 254 -25.52 33.00 10.34
N ASN A 255 -26.65 32.61 10.97
CA ASN A 255 -26.59 31.94 12.27
C ASN A 255 -25.81 30.63 12.21
N ASN A 256 -25.99 29.80 11.18
CA ASN A 256 -25.21 28.57 10.98
C ASN A 256 -23.73 28.84 10.75
N ALA A 257 -23.36 29.95 10.09
CA ALA A 257 -21.95 30.35 9.94
C ALA A 257 -21.36 30.86 11.25
N ARG A 258 -22.17 31.64 12.03
CA ARG A 258 -21.77 32.13 13.35
C ARG A 258 -21.46 31.00 14.33
N GLU A 259 -22.26 29.93 14.34
CA GLU A 259 -21.98 28.74 15.16
C GLU A 259 -20.64 28.12 14.78
N GLU A 260 -20.33 28.00 13.48
CA GLU A 260 -19.08 27.44 13.01
C GLU A 260 -17.87 28.32 13.36
N TYR A 261 -18.05 29.65 13.42
CA TYR A 261 -17.04 30.57 13.93
C TYR A 261 -16.66 30.23 15.36
N TYR A 262 -17.62 30.03 16.24
CA TYR A 262 -17.36 29.72 17.64
C TYR A 262 -16.60 28.40 17.79
N TYR A 263 -16.97 27.35 17.04
CA TYR A 263 -16.23 26.09 17.04
C TYR A 263 -14.78 26.28 16.58
N PHE A 264 -14.57 27.05 15.52
CA PHE A 264 -13.23 27.31 15.02
C PHE A 264 -12.39 28.14 15.99
N ALA A 265 -12.94 29.22 16.54
CA ALA A 265 -12.23 30.13 17.44
C ALA A 265 -11.88 29.47 18.77
N ASP A 266 -12.74 28.58 19.28
CA ASP A 266 -12.49 27.83 20.51
C ASP A 266 -11.36 26.78 20.31
N GLU A 267 -11.43 26.02 19.21
CA GLU A 267 -10.45 24.97 18.95
C GLU A 267 -9.07 25.51 18.47
N TYR A 268 -9.09 26.65 17.73
CA TYR A 268 -7.88 27.25 17.12
C TYR A 268 -7.72 28.75 17.38
N PRO A 269 -7.62 29.21 18.63
CA PRO A 269 -7.58 30.65 18.95
C PRO A 269 -6.35 31.37 18.35
N ASN A 270 -5.25 30.63 18.10
CA ASN A 270 -4.00 31.17 17.53
C ASN A 270 -3.79 30.74 16.07
N SER A 271 -4.86 30.40 15.37
CA SER A 271 -4.78 30.00 13.96
C SER A 271 -4.21 31.09 13.08
N ARG A 272 -3.48 30.68 12.04
CA ARG A 272 -3.10 31.58 10.94
C ARG A 272 -4.30 32.19 10.19
N TYR A 273 -5.47 31.58 10.32
CA TYR A 273 -6.72 32.04 9.70
C TYR A 273 -7.55 32.94 10.64
N ALA A 274 -7.12 33.15 11.89
CA ALA A 274 -7.91 33.83 12.90
C ALA A 274 -8.36 35.25 12.48
N ALA A 275 -7.47 36.00 11.82
CA ALA A 275 -7.78 37.36 11.36
C ALA A 275 -8.87 37.36 10.26
N ASP A 276 -8.77 36.46 9.28
CA ASP A 276 -9.77 36.35 8.20
C ASP A 276 -11.13 35.90 8.73
N VAL A 277 -11.11 34.89 9.61
CA VAL A 277 -12.32 34.35 10.24
C VAL A 277 -13.00 35.41 11.09
N LYS A 278 -12.24 36.20 11.85
CA LYS A 278 -12.76 37.30 12.68
C LYS A 278 -13.44 38.39 11.83
N LYS A 279 -12.84 38.78 10.73
CA LYS A 279 -13.41 39.76 9.81
C LYS A 279 -14.76 39.31 9.26
N MET A 280 -14.86 38.06 8.82
CA MET A 280 -16.11 37.48 8.32
C MET A 280 -17.16 37.38 9.44
N TYR A 281 -16.73 37.10 10.68
CA TYR A 281 -17.61 37.09 11.84
C TYR A 281 -18.18 38.50 12.14
N GLU A 282 -17.37 39.56 12.05
CA GLU A 282 -17.83 40.93 12.19
C GLU A 282 -18.87 41.29 11.14
N ASP A 283 -18.72 40.84 9.89
CA ASP A 283 -19.71 40.99 8.83
C ASP A 283 -21.03 40.23 9.14
N ILE A 284 -20.92 39.01 9.72
CA ILE A 284 -22.09 38.23 10.16
C ILE A 284 -22.88 38.97 11.25
N GLU A 285 -22.20 39.47 12.28
CA GLU A 285 -22.86 40.17 13.38
C GLU A 285 -23.50 41.45 12.90
N ALA A 286 -22.84 42.24 12.05
CA ALA A 286 -23.40 43.46 11.49
C ALA A 286 -24.70 43.20 10.69
N TYR A 287 -24.75 42.12 9.92
CA TYR A 287 -25.95 41.72 9.20
C TYR A 287 -27.08 41.30 10.16
N LEU A 288 -26.78 40.46 11.15
CA LEU A 288 -27.78 39.94 12.09
C LEU A 288 -28.32 41.02 13.04
N GLU A 289 -27.50 42.05 13.39
CA GLU A 289 -27.95 43.20 14.17
C GLU A 289 -28.89 44.08 13.37
N ASN A 290 -28.53 44.42 12.13
CA ASN A 290 -29.40 45.24 11.26
C ASN A 290 -30.77 44.61 11.02
N TYR A 291 -30.81 43.27 10.83
CA TYR A 291 -32.08 42.55 10.63
C TYR A 291 -33.03 42.63 11.82
N LYS A 292 -32.53 42.68 13.06
CA LYS A 292 -33.33 42.81 14.28
C LYS A 292 -34.03 44.15 14.42
N PHE A 293 -33.60 45.18 13.70
CA PHE A 293 -34.16 46.51 13.73
C PHE A 293 -35.20 46.74 12.62
N GLU A 294 -35.36 45.83 11.67
CA GLU A 294 -36.32 45.91 10.57
C GLU A 294 -37.62 45.13 10.86
N ASP A 295 -37.66 44.26 11.86
CA ASP A 295 -38.83 43.55 12.41
C ASP A 295 -39.43 44.33 13.60
#